data_355d4f428856dc9f9cdf6052e54055ea
#
_entry.id   355d4f428856dc9f9cdf6052e54055ea
#
_cell.length_a   1.000
_cell.length_b   1.000
_cell.length_c   1.000
_cell.angle_alpha   90.00
_cell.angle_beta   90.00
_cell.angle_gamma   90.00
#
_symmetry.space_group_name_H-M   'P 1'
#
loop_
_entity.id
_entity.type
_entity.pdbx_description
1 polymer ?
#
loop_
_entity_poly.entity_id
_entity_poly.type
_entity_poly.pdbx_seq_one_letter_code
_entity_poly.pdbx_strand_id
1 'polypeptide(L)'
;MTIKVGMISLGCSKNQVDAERLLAMLAGDGFTICNDMTECDAVIVNTCGFIEDAKKESIDTILECCAAKGEGSLKCVAVTGCLAERYREELAREIPEADVVLGIGSNGKIGEAIRKAVMGEHFTEYGEKESLSMEGERMLANEPWFAYVKVAEGCDNRCSYCAIPLIRGRFRSRPMENVIEECKELAARGVTELNLVAQDTTRYGEDIYGESRLPELINAVCEIEGVHWVRILYCYPDRVTDKLIDTIARQPKAVHYFDIPVQHASAHVLRDMNRRGDRRSITALCQKIREKIPDVVLRTTLIAGFPTESEEDFAELCKLVEEVRFDRLGCFAYSQEEDTPAAELEQIPEEVRRRRAEIIMELQMSAAFDFADRCTGRTLEVLAEGWEDGQYYGRSYMDAPDIDTRVYFTSEDEIEPGSYVPVLITDTDGYDLIGMAKAKEDTK
;
A
#
# COMPACT_ATOMS: atom_id res chain seq x y z
N MET A 1 16.61 33.59 0.67
CA MET A 1 15.60 33.00 -0.24
C MET A 1 15.17 31.69 0.37
N THR A 2 13.89 31.40 0.40
CA THR A 2 13.36 30.14 0.88
C THR A 2 13.60 29.09 -0.20
N ILE A 3 14.14 27.92 0.16
CA ILE A 3 14.39 26.82 -0.77
C ILE A 3 13.05 26.16 -1.11
N LYS A 4 12.76 26.03 -2.41
CA LYS A 4 11.60 25.32 -2.91
C LYS A 4 11.92 23.84 -3.09
N VAL A 5 11.12 22.95 -2.51
CA VAL A 5 11.34 21.51 -2.54
C VAL A 5 10.13 20.77 -3.11
N GLY A 6 10.37 19.95 -4.12
CA GLY A 6 9.42 18.99 -4.65
C GLY A 6 9.70 17.58 -4.14
N MET A 7 8.69 16.69 -4.20
CA MET A 7 8.84 15.28 -3.83
C MET A 7 8.18 14.36 -4.86
N ILE A 8 8.92 13.33 -5.26
CA ILE A 8 8.40 12.18 -5.99
C ILE A 8 8.41 11.01 -5.02
N SER A 9 7.23 10.47 -4.68
CA SER A 9 7.14 9.31 -3.78
C SER A 9 6.74 8.08 -4.56
N LEU A 10 7.61 7.09 -4.56
CA LEU A 10 7.42 5.83 -5.26
C LEU A 10 7.08 4.69 -4.28
N GLY A 11 6.45 3.64 -4.80
CA GLY A 11 6.21 2.40 -4.08
C GLY A 11 4.88 2.37 -3.32
N CYS A 12 4.88 1.96 -2.06
CA CYS A 12 3.68 1.57 -1.34
C CYS A 12 3.15 2.65 -0.37
N SER A 13 1.92 2.43 0.12
CA SER A 13 1.24 3.29 1.11
C SER A 13 2.09 3.61 2.36
N LYS A 14 2.95 2.67 2.83
CA LYS A 14 3.85 2.94 3.97
C LYS A 14 4.92 3.96 3.62
N ASN A 15 5.47 3.88 2.40
CA ASN A 15 6.46 4.83 1.90
C ASN A 15 5.84 6.22 1.67
N GLN A 16 4.58 6.27 1.23
CA GLN A 16 3.82 7.51 1.11
C GLN A 16 3.66 8.21 2.47
N VAL A 17 3.28 7.48 3.53
CA VAL A 17 3.19 8.07 4.89
C VAL A 17 4.53 8.65 5.34
N ASP A 18 5.66 8.00 5.00
CA ASP A 18 6.99 8.54 5.30
C ASP A 18 7.25 9.84 4.53
N ALA A 19 6.89 9.89 3.23
CA ALA A 19 6.99 11.09 2.40
C ALA A 19 6.18 12.26 2.97
N GLU A 20 4.95 12.03 3.38
CA GLU A 20 4.06 13.06 3.94
C GLU A 20 4.60 13.65 5.25
N ARG A 21 5.25 12.81 6.09
CA ARG A 21 5.97 13.30 7.29
C ARG A 21 7.19 14.12 6.94
N LEU A 22 7.96 13.70 5.92
CA LEU A 22 9.10 14.47 5.43
C LEU A 22 8.66 15.85 4.90
N LEU A 23 7.56 15.91 4.14
CA LEU A 23 7.01 17.17 3.64
C LEU A 23 6.58 18.11 4.78
N ALA A 24 5.88 17.58 5.79
CA ALA A 24 5.48 18.39 6.95
C ALA A 24 6.69 18.92 7.74
N MET A 25 7.70 18.08 7.96
CA MET A 25 8.95 18.46 8.62
C MET A 25 9.68 19.56 7.86
N LEU A 26 9.81 19.42 6.54
CA LEU A 26 10.46 20.44 5.69
C LEU A 26 9.70 21.76 5.70
N ALA A 27 8.37 21.73 5.65
CA ALA A 27 7.54 22.93 5.76
C ALA A 27 7.77 23.62 7.12
N GLY A 28 7.82 22.86 8.23
CA GLY A 28 8.14 23.34 9.56
C GLY A 28 9.56 23.94 9.66
N ASP A 29 10.51 23.40 8.93
CA ASP A 29 11.90 23.89 8.83
C ASP A 29 12.05 25.12 7.92
N GLY A 30 10.96 25.64 7.35
CA GLY A 30 10.94 26.86 6.53
C GLY A 30 11.27 26.65 5.06
N PHE A 31 11.14 25.42 4.55
CA PHE A 31 11.12 25.17 3.10
C PHE A 31 9.74 25.48 2.51
N THR A 32 9.69 25.80 1.23
CA THR A 32 8.45 25.93 0.49
C THR A 32 8.22 24.65 -0.31
N ILE A 33 7.12 23.94 -0.01
CA ILE A 33 6.74 22.74 -0.78
C ILE A 33 6.14 23.18 -2.11
N CYS A 34 6.58 22.55 -3.19
CA CYS A 34 6.22 22.89 -4.55
C CYS A 34 5.85 21.62 -5.33
N ASN A 35 4.72 21.66 -6.04
CA ASN A 35 4.25 20.55 -6.88
C ASN A 35 4.78 20.63 -8.32
N ASP A 36 5.25 21.79 -8.75
CA ASP A 36 5.87 21.97 -10.07
C ASP A 36 7.39 21.78 -9.95
N MET A 37 7.86 20.64 -10.44
CA MET A 37 9.26 20.25 -10.37
C MET A 37 10.19 21.21 -11.12
N THR A 38 9.68 21.93 -12.14
CA THR A 38 10.46 22.89 -12.92
C THR A 38 10.78 24.17 -12.12
N GLU A 39 10.01 24.44 -11.07
CA GLU A 39 10.20 25.59 -10.18
C GLU A 39 10.98 25.23 -8.90
N CYS A 40 11.32 23.97 -8.66
CA CYS A 40 11.98 23.52 -7.44
C CYS A 40 13.49 23.84 -7.47
N ASP A 41 14.03 24.24 -6.31
CA ASP A 41 15.48 24.28 -6.07
C ASP A 41 16.04 22.89 -5.76
N ALA A 42 15.23 22.04 -5.12
CA ALA A 42 15.58 20.66 -4.78
C ALA A 42 14.39 19.72 -5.03
N VAL A 43 14.70 18.50 -5.43
CA VAL A 43 13.73 17.40 -5.59
C VAL A 43 14.16 16.24 -4.71
N ILE A 44 13.20 15.68 -3.96
CA ILE A 44 13.38 14.47 -3.18
C ILE A 44 12.74 13.30 -3.93
N VAL A 45 13.51 12.25 -4.20
CA VAL A 45 13.00 10.97 -4.69
C VAL A 45 12.94 10.01 -3.50
N ASN A 46 11.72 9.76 -3.02
CA ASN A 46 11.44 8.76 -1.98
C ASN A 46 11.20 7.41 -2.65
N THR A 47 12.20 6.55 -2.61
CA THR A 47 12.37 5.38 -3.47
C THR A 47 11.73 4.11 -2.94
N CYS A 48 11.37 3.20 -3.86
CA CYS A 48 11.05 1.81 -3.56
C CYS A 48 12.24 0.89 -3.88
N GLY A 49 12.52 -0.08 -3.02
CA GLY A 49 13.63 -1.04 -3.18
C GLY A 49 13.19 -2.47 -2.93
N PHE A 50 11.89 -2.80 -3.14
CA PHE A 50 11.32 -4.08 -2.73
C PHE A 50 11.47 -5.18 -3.77
N ILE A 51 11.12 -4.92 -5.03
CA ILE A 51 11.23 -5.86 -6.16
C ILE A 51 11.95 -5.19 -7.32
N GLU A 52 12.45 -5.99 -8.27
CA GLU A 52 13.28 -5.54 -9.39
C GLU A 52 12.63 -4.40 -10.19
N ASP A 53 11.36 -4.54 -10.58
CA ASP A 53 10.66 -3.51 -11.35
C ASP A 53 10.56 -2.18 -10.59
N ALA A 54 10.29 -2.22 -9.28
CA ALA A 54 10.24 -1.02 -8.46
C ALA A 54 11.62 -0.39 -8.18
N LYS A 55 12.69 -1.21 -8.16
CA LYS A 55 14.08 -0.71 -8.12
C LYS A 55 14.41 0.02 -9.41
N LYS A 56 14.08 -0.57 -10.56
CA LYS A 56 14.29 0.03 -11.87
C LYS A 56 13.55 1.36 -12.00
N GLU A 57 12.25 1.40 -11.67
CA GLU A 57 11.47 2.64 -11.65
C GLU A 57 12.14 3.73 -10.78
N SER A 58 12.61 3.35 -9.59
CA SER A 58 13.29 4.29 -8.68
C SER A 58 14.60 4.81 -9.27
N ILE A 59 15.41 3.95 -9.88
CA ILE A 59 16.67 4.34 -10.51
C ILE A 59 16.41 5.25 -11.72
N ASP A 60 15.48 4.88 -12.59
CA ASP A 60 15.12 5.66 -13.77
C ASP A 60 14.64 7.06 -13.35
N THR A 61 13.77 7.16 -12.33
CA THR A 61 13.29 8.45 -11.78
C THR A 61 14.44 9.30 -11.21
N ILE A 62 15.38 8.70 -10.48
CA ILE A 62 16.55 9.43 -9.96
C ILE A 62 17.38 10.01 -11.12
N LEU A 63 17.64 9.19 -12.15
CA LEU A 63 18.44 9.60 -13.31
C LEU A 63 17.75 10.71 -14.11
N GLU A 64 16.43 10.63 -14.30
CA GLU A 64 15.64 11.69 -14.92
C GLU A 64 15.74 13.01 -14.15
N CYS A 65 15.60 12.97 -12.82
CA CYS A 65 15.77 14.16 -11.98
C CYS A 65 17.21 14.71 -12.06
N CYS A 66 18.23 13.85 -12.07
CA CYS A 66 19.61 14.26 -12.22
C CYS A 66 19.88 14.90 -13.59
N ALA A 67 19.31 14.37 -14.67
CA ALA A 67 19.41 14.93 -16.01
C ALA A 67 18.77 16.32 -16.11
N ALA A 68 17.66 16.54 -15.38
CA ALA A 68 16.99 17.85 -15.34
C ALA A 68 17.75 18.93 -14.56
N LYS A 69 18.81 18.57 -13.81
CA LYS A 69 19.66 19.58 -13.15
C LYS A 69 20.31 20.49 -14.18
N GLY A 70 20.19 21.79 -13.96
CA GLY A 70 20.74 22.80 -14.85
C GLY A 70 19.84 23.23 -16.01
N GLU A 71 18.69 22.57 -16.21
CA GLU A 71 17.67 22.99 -17.20
C GLU A 71 16.59 23.89 -16.58
N GLY A 72 16.80 24.41 -15.39
CA GLY A 72 15.84 25.26 -14.68
C GLY A 72 16.38 25.77 -13.36
N SER A 73 15.55 25.75 -12.32
CA SER A 73 15.94 26.14 -10.96
C SER A 73 16.57 25.00 -10.16
N LEU A 74 16.43 23.74 -10.61
CA LEU A 74 16.85 22.55 -9.89
C LEU A 74 18.36 22.50 -9.67
N LYS A 75 18.77 22.46 -8.39
CA LYS A 75 20.18 22.45 -7.94
C LYS A 75 20.54 21.18 -7.17
N CYS A 76 19.54 20.50 -6.62
CA CYS A 76 19.75 19.36 -5.73
C CYS A 76 18.76 18.24 -6.05
N VAL A 77 19.28 17.03 -6.20
CA VAL A 77 18.50 15.78 -6.19
C VAL A 77 18.84 15.02 -4.93
N ALA A 78 17.85 14.84 -4.06
CA ALA A 78 17.98 14.11 -2.81
C ALA A 78 17.26 12.76 -2.92
N VAL A 79 17.92 11.68 -2.52
CA VAL A 79 17.40 10.31 -2.59
C VAL A 79 17.25 9.76 -1.19
N THR A 80 16.08 9.22 -0.88
CA THR A 80 15.79 8.49 0.35
C THR A 80 14.83 7.33 0.08
N GLY A 81 14.35 6.64 1.12
CA GLY A 81 13.41 5.55 1.00
C GLY A 81 14.06 4.16 0.97
N CYS A 82 13.28 3.18 0.50
CA CYS A 82 13.65 1.76 0.60
C CYS A 82 14.90 1.40 -0.22
N LEU A 83 15.06 1.95 -1.43
CA LEU A 83 16.24 1.69 -2.26
C LEU A 83 17.49 2.28 -1.62
N ALA A 84 17.41 3.54 -1.18
CA ALA A 84 18.52 4.21 -0.51
C ALA A 84 18.96 3.50 0.78
N GLU A 85 17.99 2.97 1.55
CA GLU A 85 18.30 2.17 2.75
C GLU A 85 18.94 0.83 2.41
N ARG A 86 18.47 0.18 1.35
CA ARG A 86 18.95 -1.17 0.98
C ARG A 86 20.36 -1.15 0.42
N TYR A 87 20.68 -0.20 -0.46
CA TYR A 87 21.93 -0.15 -1.22
C TYR A 87 22.94 0.89 -0.73
N ARG A 88 22.53 1.83 0.11
CA ARG A 88 23.39 2.76 0.84
C ARG A 88 24.57 3.32 0.00
N GLU A 89 25.81 3.00 0.42
CA GLU A 89 27.05 3.46 -0.24
C GLU A 89 27.16 3.01 -1.69
N GLU A 90 26.55 1.89 -2.05
CA GLU A 90 26.53 1.40 -3.43
C GLU A 90 25.73 2.35 -4.31
N LEU A 91 24.52 2.74 -3.90
CA LEU A 91 23.69 3.70 -4.62
C LEU A 91 24.41 5.04 -4.80
N ALA A 92 25.04 5.56 -3.74
CA ALA A 92 25.79 6.83 -3.81
C ALA A 92 27.03 6.75 -4.73
N ARG A 93 27.63 5.57 -4.86
CA ARG A 93 28.77 5.33 -5.75
C ARG A 93 28.35 5.20 -7.21
N GLU A 94 27.25 4.49 -7.47
CA GLU A 94 26.79 4.21 -8.83
C GLU A 94 26.00 5.39 -9.45
N ILE A 95 25.41 6.27 -8.61
CA ILE A 95 24.73 7.49 -9.06
C ILE A 95 25.34 8.72 -8.35
N PRO A 96 26.59 9.08 -8.71
CA PRO A 96 27.27 10.23 -8.09
C PRO A 96 26.63 11.59 -8.43
N GLU A 97 25.72 11.64 -9.40
CA GLU A 97 24.93 12.82 -9.76
C GLU A 97 23.86 13.18 -8.71
N ALA A 98 23.47 12.24 -7.85
CA ALA A 98 22.60 12.52 -6.71
C ALA A 98 23.40 13.28 -5.64
N ASP A 99 22.88 14.44 -5.23
CA ASP A 99 23.59 15.33 -4.29
C ASP A 99 23.43 14.87 -2.84
N VAL A 100 22.31 14.22 -2.54
CA VAL A 100 21.99 13.69 -1.20
C VAL A 100 21.52 12.24 -1.32
N VAL A 101 22.11 11.34 -0.50
CA VAL A 101 21.64 9.97 -0.34
C VAL A 101 21.49 9.67 1.15
N LEU A 102 20.24 9.45 1.58
CA LEU A 102 19.90 9.18 2.98
C LEU A 102 19.23 7.81 3.15
N GLY A 103 19.74 7.00 4.09
CA GLY A 103 18.98 5.89 4.60
C GLY A 103 17.76 6.38 5.40
N ILE A 104 16.73 5.52 5.52
CA ILE A 104 15.47 5.89 6.20
C ILE A 104 15.67 6.34 7.65
N GLY A 105 16.68 5.79 8.34
CA GLY A 105 17.03 6.17 9.70
C GLY A 105 17.59 7.59 9.82
N SER A 106 18.04 8.20 8.72
CA SER A 106 18.56 9.57 8.66
C SER A 106 17.57 10.58 8.08
N ASN A 107 16.32 10.19 7.82
CA ASN A 107 15.30 11.07 7.24
C ASN A 107 15.13 12.40 8.00
N GLY A 108 15.31 12.40 9.33
CA GLY A 108 15.29 13.63 10.14
C GLY A 108 16.35 14.69 9.77
N LYS A 109 17.35 14.34 8.95
CA LYS A 109 18.41 15.26 8.51
C LYS A 109 18.21 15.78 7.08
N ILE A 110 17.13 15.44 6.41
CA ILE A 110 16.89 15.80 5.01
C ILE A 110 16.97 17.31 4.77
N GLY A 111 16.41 18.11 5.68
CA GLY A 111 16.44 19.58 5.58
C GLY A 111 17.87 20.15 5.66
N GLU A 112 18.70 19.62 6.57
CA GLU A 112 20.13 19.98 6.66
C GLU A 112 20.87 19.57 5.38
N ALA A 113 20.66 18.34 4.93
CA ALA A 113 21.29 17.79 3.74
C ALA A 113 20.99 18.60 2.48
N ILE A 114 19.71 18.97 2.27
CA ILE A 114 19.30 19.80 1.13
C ILE A 114 19.94 21.18 1.19
N ARG A 115 20.02 21.83 2.38
CA ARG A 115 20.67 23.14 2.49
C ARG A 115 22.14 23.09 2.08
N LYS A 116 22.87 22.04 2.45
CA LYS A 116 24.27 21.84 2.04
C LYS A 116 24.37 21.55 0.54
N ALA A 117 23.51 20.68 0.03
CA ALA A 117 23.53 20.28 -1.38
C ALA A 117 23.23 21.45 -2.34
N VAL A 118 22.28 22.33 -2.00
CA VAL A 118 21.99 23.55 -2.78
C VAL A 118 23.21 24.50 -2.83
N MET A 119 24.14 24.40 -1.86
CA MET A 119 25.40 25.13 -1.86
C MET A 119 26.54 24.39 -2.59
N GLY A 120 26.29 23.22 -3.15
CA GLY A 120 27.22 22.42 -3.93
C GLY A 120 28.01 21.37 -3.11
N GLU A 121 27.57 21.03 -1.91
CA GLU A 121 28.13 19.94 -1.11
C GLU A 121 27.35 18.65 -1.29
N HIS A 122 28.04 17.51 -1.46
CA HIS A 122 27.38 16.21 -1.40
C HIS A 122 27.16 15.79 0.06
N PHE A 123 26.02 15.14 0.32
CA PHE A 123 25.67 14.69 1.66
C PHE A 123 25.15 13.24 1.64
N THR A 124 25.82 12.36 2.37
CA THR A 124 25.45 10.95 2.47
C THR A 124 25.43 10.53 3.92
N GLU A 125 24.31 9.92 4.39
CA GLU A 125 24.23 9.42 5.76
C GLU A 125 23.22 8.27 5.88
N TYR A 126 23.60 7.23 6.63
CA TYR A 126 22.80 6.03 6.87
C TYR A 126 22.69 5.79 8.37
N GLY A 127 21.59 6.29 8.96
CA GLY A 127 21.26 6.04 10.37
C GLY A 127 20.75 4.63 10.62
N GLU A 128 20.54 4.32 11.88
CA GLU A 128 19.85 3.09 12.26
C GLU A 128 18.41 3.14 11.77
N LYS A 129 17.98 2.12 10.99
CA LYS A 129 16.63 2.07 10.41
C LYS A 129 15.52 2.08 11.46
N GLU A 130 15.81 1.57 12.66
CA GLU A 130 14.92 1.60 13.81
C GLU A 130 14.69 3.02 14.36
N SER A 131 15.54 3.99 14.01
CA SER A 131 15.36 5.41 14.38
C SER A 131 14.42 6.17 13.46
N LEU A 132 13.91 5.55 12.39
CA LEU A 132 12.84 6.13 11.57
C LEU A 132 11.65 6.49 12.47
N SER A 133 11.32 7.79 12.54
CA SER A 133 10.17 8.26 13.30
C SER A 133 8.87 7.77 12.67
N MET A 134 8.01 7.19 13.48
CA MET A 134 6.63 6.83 13.10
C MET A 134 5.61 7.86 13.55
N GLU A 135 6.05 8.91 14.21
CA GLU A 135 5.22 9.99 14.78
C GLU A 135 5.54 11.33 14.11
N GLY A 136 4.66 12.30 14.25
CA GLY A 136 4.82 13.65 13.75
C GLY A 136 3.70 14.09 12.81
N GLU A 137 3.67 15.38 12.52
CA GLU A 137 2.71 15.98 11.58
C GLU A 137 2.84 15.41 10.19
N ARG A 138 1.75 15.51 9.42
CA ARG A 138 1.67 15.03 8.04
C ARG A 138 1.12 16.10 7.11
N MET A 139 1.73 16.22 5.94
CA MET A 139 1.18 16.93 4.79
C MET A 139 0.72 15.89 3.79
N LEU A 140 -0.60 15.67 3.67
CA LEU A 140 -1.15 14.66 2.78
C LEU A 140 -0.73 14.95 1.33
N ALA A 141 -0.27 13.91 0.65
CA ALA A 141 0.17 13.95 -0.75
C ALA A 141 -0.87 13.34 -1.72
N ASN A 142 -1.96 12.79 -1.18
CA ASN A 142 -3.10 12.26 -1.90
C ASN A 142 -4.32 13.16 -1.72
N GLU A 143 -5.43 12.74 -2.31
CA GLU A 143 -6.73 13.40 -2.19
C GLU A 143 -7.16 13.53 -0.73
N PRO A 144 -7.82 14.65 -0.34
CA PRO A 144 -8.02 15.00 1.06
C PRO A 144 -9.04 14.14 1.81
N TRP A 145 -9.80 13.28 1.13
CA TRP A 145 -10.86 12.47 1.74
C TRP A 145 -10.40 11.10 2.24
N PHE A 146 -9.20 10.63 1.90
CA PHE A 146 -8.66 9.40 2.48
C PHE A 146 -7.22 9.59 2.99
N ALA A 147 -6.80 8.73 3.91
CA ALA A 147 -5.42 8.68 4.36
C ALA A 147 -5.00 7.25 4.72
N TYR A 148 -3.75 6.92 4.45
CA TYR A 148 -3.11 5.75 5.03
C TYR A 148 -2.61 6.08 6.44
N VAL A 149 -2.87 5.20 7.40
CA VAL A 149 -2.38 5.33 8.78
C VAL A 149 -1.45 4.16 9.08
N LYS A 150 -0.17 4.44 9.17
CA LYS A 150 0.83 3.43 9.49
C LYS A 150 0.78 3.12 10.98
N VAL A 151 0.33 1.91 11.34
CA VAL A 151 0.14 1.48 12.73
C VAL A 151 1.37 0.77 13.32
N ALA A 152 2.24 0.25 12.44
CA ALA A 152 3.50 -0.38 12.81
C ALA A 152 4.51 -0.28 11.66
N GLU A 153 5.79 -0.51 11.96
CA GLU A 153 6.90 -0.50 11.01
C GLU A 153 7.73 -1.78 11.15
N GLY A 154 8.35 -2.24 10.04
CA GLY A 154 9.20 -3.42 10.03
C GLY A 154 8.41 -4.74 10.07
N CYS A 155 9.10 -5.87 9.99
CA CYS A 155 8.46 -7.19 9.94
C CYS A 155 9.36 -8.29 10.51
N ASP A 156 8.81 -9.13 11.40
CA ASP A 156 9.49 -10.28 11.99
C ASP A 156 9.02 -11.63 11.40
N ASN A 157 8.19 -11.65 10.36
CA ASN A 157 7.72 -12.90 9.72
C ASN A 157 8.85 -13.62 8.97
N ARG A 158 9.87 -12.87 8.49
CA ARG A 158 11.07 -13.41 7.85
C ARG A 158 10.75 -14.38 6.70
N CYS A 159 9.77 -14.04 5.86
CA CYS A 159 9.51 -14.79 4.64
C CYS A 159 10.79 -14.87 3.81
N SER A 160 11.13 -16.07 3.31
CA SER A 160 12.42 -16.33 2.67
C SER A 160 12.70 -15.55 1.40
N TYR A 161 11.67 -15.00 0.78
CA TYR A 161 11.74 -14.17 -0.44
C TYR A 161 11.77 -12.66 -0.15
N CYS A 162 11.67 -12.23 1.11
CA CYS A 162 11.27 -10.85 1.43
C CYS A 162 12.46 -10.06 2.00
N ALA A 163 12.79 -8.94 1.34
CA ALA A 163 13.84 -8.02 1.77
C ALA A 163 13.39 -7.01 2.86
N ILE A 164 12.11 -6.98 3.25
CA ILE A 164 11.59 -6.00 4.22
C ILE A 164 12.36 -5.97 5.54
N PRO A 165 12.72 -7.10 6.17
CA PRO A 165 13.51 -7.05 7.41
C PRO A 165 14.89 -6.38 7.22
N LEU A 166 15.47 -6.49 6.03
CA LEU A 166 16.75 -5.85 5.68
C LEU A 166 16.59 -4.33 5.52
N ILE A 167 15.42 -3.88 5.01
CA ILE A 167 15.14 -2.48 4.69
C ILE A 167 14.52 -1.75 5.89
N ARG A 168 13.48 -2.32 6.51
CA ARG A 168 12.62 -1.66 7.53
C ARG A 168 12.88 -2.13 8.96
N GLY A 169 13.75 -3.14 9.12
CA GLY A 169 14.12 -3.66 10.42
C GLY A 169 13.04 -4.51 11.07
N ARG A 170 13.14 -4.62 12.41
CA ARG A 170 12.24 -5.42 13.22
C ARG A 170 10.86 -4.78 13.34
N PHE A 171 9.85 -5.62 13.61
CA PHE A 171 8.48 -5.16 13.83
C PHE A 171 8.39 -4.26 15.07
N ARG A 172 7.78 -3.10 14.92
CA ARG A 172 7.57 -2.10 15.96
C ARG A 172 6.17 -1.49 15.81
N SER A 173 5.30 -1.71 16.78
CA SER A 173 3.98 -1.07 16.84
C SER A 173 4.08 0.36 17.36
N ARG A 174 3.17 1.20 16.89
CA ARG A 174 2.94 2.51 17.51
C ARG A 174 2.01 2.36 18.72
N PRO A 175 2.17 3.15 19.78
CA PRO A 175 1.20 3.23 20.87
C PRO A 175 -0.20 3.54 20.34
N MET A 176 -1.24 2.87 20.88
CA MET A 176 -2.61 3.02 20.40
C MET A 176 -3.10 4.46 20.50
N GLU A 177 -2.74 5.14 21.56
CA GLU A 177 -3.10 6.53 21.83
C GLU A 177 -2.58 7.46 20.71
N ASN A 178 -1.35 7.24 20.25
CA ASN A 178 -0.74 8.05 19.21
C ASN A 178 -1.42 7.80 17.85
N VAL A 179 -1.77 6.55 17.55
CA VAL A 179 -2.51 6.20 16.32
C VAL A 179 -3.90 6.84 16.33
N ILE A 180 -4.61 6.77 17.46
CA ILE A 180 -5.94 7.38 17.62
C ILE A 180 -5.85 8.90 17.47
N GLU A 181 -4.84 9.54 18.04
CA GLU A 181 -4.69 11.00 17.95
C GLU A 181 -4.43 11.44 16.51
N GLU A 182 -3.52 10.75 15.77
CA GLU A 182 -3.31 11.01 14.34
C GLU A 182 -4.61 10.82 13.55
N CYS A 183 -5.40 9.77 13.84
CA CYS A 183 -6.69 9.54 13.17
C CYS A 183 -7.68 10.69 13.43
N LYS A 184 -7.73 11.25 14.66
CA LYS A 184 -8.57 12.41 14.97
C LYS A 184 -8.12 13.68 14.25
N GLU A 185 -6.82 13.94 14.20
CA GLU A 185 -6.25 15.07 13.45
C GLU A 185 -6.58 14.99 11.97
N LEU A 186 -6.46 13.78 11.36
CA LEU A 186 -6.82 13.55 9.97
C LEU A 186 -8.33 13.77 9.74
N ALA A 187 -9.19 13.21 10.60
CA ALA A 187 -10.64 13.40 10.51
C ALA A 187 -11.04 14.88 10.68
N ALA A 188 -10.41 15.62 11.60
CA ALA A 188 -10.62 17.05 11.77
C ALA A 188 -10.22 17.89 10.54
N ARG A 189 -9.34 17.36 9.68
CA ARG A 189 -8.92 17.95 8.39
C ARG A 189 -9.80 17.53 7.22
N GLY A 190 -10.85 16.73 7.45
CA GLY A 190 -11.82 16.29 6.45
C GLY A 190 -11.56 14.91 5.84
N VAL A 191 -10.58 14.15 6.37
CA VAL A 191 -10.38 12.76 5.95
C VAL A 191 -11.52 11.91 6.46
N THR A 192 -12.21 11.21 5.57
CA THR A 192 -13.37 10.37 5.89
C THR A 192 -13.09 8.87 5.77
N GLU A 193 -12.08 8.47 4.99
CA GLU A 193 -11.60 7.08 4.91
C GLU A 193 -10.21 6.94 5.50
N LEU A 194 -10.05 6.04 6.49
CA LEU A 194 -8.78 5.72 7.11
C LEU A 194 -8.36 4.28 6.75
N ASN A 195 -7.19 4.14 6.12
CA ASN A 195 -6.63 2.86 5.72
C ASN A 195 -5.50 2.47 6.68
N LEU A 196 -5.75 1.53 7.60
CA LEU A 196 -4.75 1.06 8.55
C LEU A 196 -3.75 0.12 7.87
N VAL A 197 -2.47 0.47 7.92
CA VAL A 197 -1.40 -0.24 7.19
C VAL A 197 -0.19 -0.55 8.07
N ALA A 198 0.41 -1.71 7.82
CA ALA A 198 1.75 -2.11 8.28
C ALA A 198 2.31 -3.12 7.28
N GLN A 199 3.47 -3.70 7.53
CA GLN A 199 3.96 -4.86 6.77
C GLN A 199 3.21 -6.15 7.17
N ASP A 200 2.72 -6.21 8.39
CA ASP A 200 1.77 -7.20 8.91
C ASP A 200 0.88 -6.51 9.94
N THR A 201 -0.29 -6.06 9.52
CA THR A 201 -1.22 -5.29 10.36
C THR A 201 -1.84 -6.17 11.46
N THR A 202 -1.97 -7.49 11.22
CA THR A 202 -2.55 -8.42 12.19
C THR A 202 -1.71 -8.61 13.45
N ARG A 203 -0.41 -8.23 13.42
CA ARG A 203 0.48 -8.28 14.60
C ARG A 203 0.42 -7.03 15.47
N TYR A 204 -0.35 -6.01 15.08
CA TYR A 204 -0.37 -4.76 15.80
C TYR A 204 -0.54 -4.95 17.31
N GLY A 205 0.38 -4.40 18.08
CA GLY A 205 0.37 -4.43 19.53
C GLY A 205 1.08 -5.61 20.19
N GLU A 206 1.45 -6.68 19.45
CA GLU A 206 2.09 -7.87 20.03
C GLU A 206 3.38 -7.54 20.81
N ASP A 207 4.20 -6.62 20.28
CA ASP A 207 5.50 -6.23 20.82
C ASP A 207 5.40 -5.30 22.04
N ILE A 208 4.34 -4.48 22.13
CA ILE A 208 4.18 -3.49 23.20
C ILE A 208 3.12 -3.88 24.25
N TYR A 209 2.12 -4.70 23.88
CA TYR A 209 1.03 -5.12 24.79
C TYR A 209 1.05 -6.63 25.09
N GLY A 210 1.93 -7.41 24.42
CA GLY A 210 2.03 -8.87 24.61
C GLY A 210 0.99 -9.70 23.84
N GLU A 211 0.04 -9.05 23.15
CA GLU A 211 -0.99 -9.66 22.31
C GLU A 211 -1.42 -8.71 21.18
N SER A 212 -2.02 -9.24 20.12
CA SER A 212 -2.58 -8.40 19.05
C SER A 212 -3.74 -7.54 19.58
N ARG A 213 -3.66 -6.24 19.33
CA ARG A 213 -4.65 -5.23 19.70
C ARG A 213 -5.35 -4.61 18.48
N LEU A 214 -5.22 -5.24 17.32
CA LEU A 214 -5.86 -4.73 16.11
C LEU A 214 -7.39 -4.59 16.25
N PRO A 215 -8.14 -5.57 16.81
CA PRO A 215 -9.58 -5.41 17.00
C PRO A 215 -9.96 -4.21 17.86
N GLU A 216 -9.22 -3.94 18.94
CA GLU A 216 -9.43 -2.80 19.80
C GLU A 216 -9.12 -1.47 19.10
N LEU A 217 -8.04 -1.44 18.31
CA LEU A 217 -7.70 -0.27 17.51
C LEU A 217 -8.79 0.04 16.48
N ILE A 218 -9.30 -0.97 15.75
CA ILE A 218 -10.39 -0.78 14.79
C ILE A 218 -11.61 -0.17 15.47
N ASN A 219 -12.02 -0.72 16.63
CA ASN A 219 -13.16 -0.18 17.39
C ASN A 219 -12.92 1.29 17.76
N ALA A 220 -11.74 1.62 18.30
CA ALA A 220 -11.43 2.97 18.73
C ALA A 220 -11.39 3.98 17.56
N VAL A 221 -10.86 3.58 16.40
CA VAL A 221 -10.82 4.43 15.20
C VAL A 221 -12.24 4.61 14.63
N CYS A 222 -13.07 3.59 14.63
CA CYS A 222 -14.47 3.67 14.19
C CYS A 222 -15.32 4.63 15.05
N GLU A 223 -14.98 4.84 16.32
CA GLU A 223 -15.68 5.79 17.20
C GLU A 223 -15.34 7.27 16.91
N ILE A 224 -14.34 7.55 16.08
CA ILE A 224 -13.93 8.92 15.77
C ILE A 224 -15.03 9.61 14.94
N GLU A 225 -15.41 10.82 15.35
CA GLU A 225 -16.32 11.67 14.61
C GLU A 225 -15.68 12.10 13.28
N GLY A 226 -16.46 12.13 12.19
CA GLY A 226 -15.98 12.46 10.84
C GLY A 226 -15.42 11.28 10.06
N VAL A 227 -15.00 10.19 10.71
CA VAL A 227 -14.60 8.96 10.02
C VAL A 227 -15.85 8.24 9.49
N HIS A 228 -15.83 7.89 8.22
CA HIS A 228 -16.90 7.13 7.55
C HIS A 228 -16.48 5.69 7.27
N TRP A 229 -15.29 5.46 6.69
CA TRP A 229 -14.73 4.13 6.42
C TRP A 229 -13.40 3.89 7.12
N VAL A 230 -13.24 2.70 7.67
CA VAL A 230 -11.98 2.17 8.22
C VAL A 230 -11.66 0.87 7.49
N ARG A 231 -10.56 0.87 6.74
CA ARG A 231 -10.06 -0.27 5.98
C ARG A 231 -8.78 -0.82 6.59
N ILE A 232 -8.61 -2.14 6.56
CA ILE A 232 -7.42 -2.81 7.05
C ILE A 232 -6.75 -3.51 5.87
N LEU A 233 -5.47 -3.20 5.62
CA LEU A 233 -4.67 -3.84 4.60
C LEU A 233 -3.54 -4.68 5.21
N TYR A 234 -3.02 -5.66 4.46
CA TYR A 234 -1.90 -6.52 4.83
C TYR A 234 -2.16 -7.41 6.05
N CYS A 235 -3.24 -8.20 6.00
CA CYS A 235 -3.57 -9.20 7.01
C CYS A 235 -2.83 -10.53 6.76
N TYR A 236 -2.03 -11.00 7.71
CA TYR A 236 -1.34 -12.27 7.57
C TYR A 236 -2.31 -13.43 7.83
N PRO A 237 -2.41 -14.46 6.93
CA PRO A 237 -3.51 -15.44 6.96
C PRO A 237 -3.67 -16.20 8.29
N ASP A 238 -2.56 -16.70 8.87
CA ASP A 238 -2.58 -17.49 10.11
C ASP A 238 -2.81 -16.64 11.37
N ARG A 239 -2.96 -15.31 11.22
CA ARG A 239 -3.23 -14.34 12.29
C ARG A 239 -4.61 -13.68 12.17
N VAL A 240 -5.40 -14.02 11.15
CA VAL A 240 -6.79 -13.58 11.05
C VAL A 240 -7.63 -14.40 12.04
N THR A 241 -7.85 -13.85 13.22
CA THR A 241 -8.58 -14.49 14.32
C THR A 241 -10.09 -14.29 14.21
N ASP A 242 -10.85 -15.15 14.89
CA ASP A 242 -12.31 -14.99 15.00
C ASP A 242 -12.68 -13.62 15.59
N LYS A 243 -11.93 -13.13 16.56
CA LYS A 243 -12.13 -11.81 17.18
C LYS A 243 -12.00 -10.69 16.14
N LEU A 244 -11.00 -10.78 15.24
CA LEU A 244 -10.83 -9.79 14.17
C LEU A 244 -12.00 -9.83 13.18
N ILE A 245 -12.39 -11.03 12.73
CA ILE A 245 -13.53 -11.21 11.81
C ILE A 245 -14.81 -10.68 12.45
N ASP A 246 -15.09 -11.03 13.72
CA ASP A 246 -16.26 -10.57 14.45
C ASP A 246 -16.27 -9.06 14.68
N THR A 247 -15.10 -8.45 14.84
CA THR A 247 -14.97 -6.98 14.98
C THR A 247 -15.34 -6.29 13.68
N ILE A 248 -14.79 -6.72 12.54
CA ILE A 248 -15.12 -6.14 11.23
C ILE A 248 -16.59 -6.37 10.88
N ALA A 249 -17.14 -7.56 11.19
CA ALA A 249 -18.55 -7.88 10.94
C ALA A 249 -19.54 -6.98 11.72
N ARG A 250 -19.16 -6.49 12.90
CA ARG A 250 -20.05 -5.73 13.80
C ARG A 250 -19.90 -4.23 13.70
N GLN A 251 -18.73 -3.76 13.27
CA GLN A 251 -18.42 -2.33 13.19
C GLN A 251 -18.94 -1.74 11.87
N PRO A 252 -19.95 -0.85 11.90
CA PRO A 252 -20.57 -0.35 10.68
C PRO A 252 -19.63 0.51 9.82
N LYS A 253 -18.58 1.10 10.42
CA LYS A 253 -17.57 1.88 9.69
C LYS A 253 -16.37 1.06 9.23
N ALA A 254 -16.17 -0.15 9.78
CA ALA A 254 -15.15 -1.07 9.27
C ALA A 254 -15.64 -1.69 7.96
N VAL A 255 -14.99 -1.37 6.87
CA VAL A 255 -15.40 -1.89 5.55
C VAL A 255 -15.24 -3.39 5.50
N HIS A 256 -16.20 -4.10 4.90
CA HIS A 256 -16.19 -5.55 4.71
C HIS A 256 -15.18 -5.95 3.62
N TYR A 257 -13.91 -5.69 3.91
CA TYR A 257 -12.79 -5.90 3.00
C TYR A 257 -11.62 -6.53 3.74
N PHE A 258 -11.11 -7.67 3.24
CA PHE A 258 -9.94 -8.33 3.77
C PHE A 258 -8.85 -8.45 2.70
N ASP A 259 -7.73 -7.78 2.90
CA ASP A 259 -6.51 -7.98 2.13
C ASP A 259 -5.63 -9.02 2.84
N ILE A 260 -5.62 -10.24 2.29
CA ILE A 260 -4.94 -11.41 2.87
C ILE A 260 -3.94 -11.95 1.85
N PRO A 261 -2.68 -11.47 1.82
CA PRO A 261 -1.67 -11.96 0.89
C PRO A 261 -1.23 -13.38 1.27
N VAL A 262 -1.88 -14.39 0.69
CA VAL A 262 -1.61 -15.81 1.00
C VAL A 262 -0.33 -16.32 0.35
N GLN A 263 0.13 -15.67 -0.74
CA GLN A 263 1.33 -15.89 -1.52
C GLN A 263 1.34 -17.20 -2.31
N HIS A 264 1.00 -18.34 -1.73
CA HIS A 264 0.94 -19.64 -2.39
C HIS A 264 -0.10 -20.55 -1.74
N ALA A 265 -0.38 -21.72 -2.36
CA ALA A 265 -1.33 -22.73 -1.89
C ALA A 265 -0.68 -24.03 -1.39
N SER A 266 0.47 -24.41 -1.96
CA SER A 266 1.16 -25.64 -1.61
C SER A 266 1.81 -25.53 -0.22
N ALA A 267 1.55 -26.51 0.65
CA ALA A 267 2.20 -26.62 1.96
C ALA A 267 3.73 -26.73 1.87
N HIS A 268 4.23 -27.33 0.79
CA HIS A 268 5.67 -27.45 0.51
C HIS A 268 6.26 -26.04 0.26
N VAL A 269 5.74 -25.31 -0.71
CA VAL A 269 6.24 -24.00 -1.08
C VAL A 269 6.05 -22.98 0.04
N LEU A 270 4.89 -22.98 0.72
CA LEU A 270 4.67 -22.11 1.88
C LEU A 270 5.68 -22.36 3.01
N ARG A 271 6.03 -23.60 3.29
CA ARG A 271 7.07 -23.91 4.27
C ARG A 271 8.43 -23.34 3.84
N ASP A 272 8.80 -23.50 2.58
CA ASP A 272 10.05 -22.97 2.04
C ASP A 272 10.05 -21.43 1.96
N MET A 273 8.89 -20.82 1.79
CA MET A 273 8.67 -19.38 1.97
C MET A 273 8.72 -18.91 3.43
N ASN A 274 8.95 -19.82 4.40
CA ASN A 274 8.82 -19.58 5.84
C ASN A 274 7.42 -19.07 6.23
N ARG A 275 6.38 -19.64 5.60
CA ARG A 275 4.96 -19.35 5.86
C ARG A 275 4.24 -20.61 6.32
N ARG A 276 3.12 -20.43 7.00
CA ARG A 276 2.28 -21.53 7.47
C ARG A 276 1.04 -21.68 6.62
N GLY A 277 0.49 -22.88 6.60
CA GLY A 277 -0.77 -23.17 5.94
C GLY A 277 -0.61 -24.05 4.70
N ASP A 278 -1.74 -24.29 4.07
CA ASP A 278 -1.91 -25.04 2.84
C ASP A 278 -3.21 -24.57 2.16
N ARG A 279 -3.51 -25.08 0.96
CA ARG A 279 -4.75 -24.77 0.23
C ARG A 279 -6.00 -24.95 1.09
N ARG A 280 -6.07 -26.06 1.88
CA ARG A 280 -7.27 -26.37 2.68
C ARG A 280 -7.50 -25.35 3.81
N SER A 281 -6.45 -25.01 4.52
CA SER A 281 -6.53 -24.02 5.61
C SER A 281 -6.85 -22.62 5.10
N ILE A 282 -6.33 -22.23 3.93
CA ILE A 282 -6.64 -20.96 3.28
C ILE A 282 -8.10 -20.94 2.82
N THR A 283 -8.56 -21.99 2.12
CA THR A 283 -9.96 -22.10 1.70
C THR A 283 -10.90 -22.04 2.91
N ALA A 284 -10.59 -22.77 3.99
CA ALA A 284 -11.42 -22.77 5.21
C ALA A 284 -11.48 -21.38 5.87
N LEU A 285 -10.37 -20.63 5.88
CA LEU A 285 -10.35 -19.25 6.38
C LEU A 285 -11.25 -18.35 5.54
N CYS A 286 -11.13 -18.40 4.21
CA CYS A 286 -11.95 -17.60 3.29
C CYS A 286 -13.45 -17.94 3.43
N GLN A 287 -13.80 -19.22 3.53
CA GLN A 287 -15.17 -19.66 3.77
C GLN A 287 -15.72 -19.12 5.09
N LYS A 288 -14.95 -19.26 6.19
CA LYS A 288 -15.33 -18.73 7.51
C LYS A 288 -15.60 -17.22 7.47
N ILE A 289 -14.77 -16.45 6.75
CA ILE A 289 -14.96 -15.01 6.63
C ILE A 289 -16.27 -14.73 5.88
N ARG A 290 -16.51 -15.40 4.74
CA ARG A 290 -17.75 -15.24 3.95
C ARG A 290 -19.01 -15.68 4.69
N GLU A 291 -18.93 -16.70 5.54
CA GLU A 291 -20.06 -17.12 6.40
C GLU A 291 -20.44 -16.05 7.42
N LYS A 292 -19.46 -15.36 7.99
CA LYS A 292 -19.67 -14.28 8.98
C LYS A 292 -19.99 -12.94 8.34
N ILE A 293 -19.48 -12.67 7.16
CA ILE A 293 -19.63 -11.41 6.42
C ILE A 293 -19.98 -11.73 4.97
N PRO A 294 -21.27 -11.91 4.65
CA PRO A 294 -21.73 -12.39 3.33
C PRO A 294 -21.40 -11.47 2.15
N ASP A 295 -21.21 -10.17 2.40
CA ASP A 295 -20.85 -9.14 1.42
C ASP A 295 -19.37 -8.77 1.45
N VAL A 296 -18.53 -9.59 2.09
CA VAL A 296 -17.09 -9.35 2.18
C VAL A 296 -16.42 -9.39 0.81
N VAL A 297 -15.44 -8.52 0.63
CA VAL A 297 -14.47 -8.56 -0.47
C VAL A 297 -13.19 -9.20 0.03
N LEU A 298 -12.80 -10.30 -0.61
CA LEU A 298 -11.55 -10.99 -0.32
C LEU A 298 -10.51 -10.62 -1.39
N ARG A 299 -9.49 -9.90 -0.96
CA ARG A 299 -8.31 -9.57 -1.78
C ARG A 299 -7.13 -10.45 -1.37
N THR A 300 -6.36 -10.89 -2.35
CA THR A 300 -5.12 -11.64 -2.11
C THR A 300 -4.00 -11.24 -3.06
N THR A 301 -2.80 -11.61 -2.68
CA THR A 301 -1.60 -11.55 -3.51
C THR A 301 -0.95 -12.91 -3.56
N LEU A 302 -0.55 -13.35 -4.75
CA LEU A 302 0.13 -14.61 -5.02
C LEU A 302 1.51 -14.37 -5.62
N ILE A 303 2.42 -15.31 -5.41
CA ILE A 303 3.73 -15.38 -6.06
C ILE A 303 3.78 -16.73 -6.81
N ALA A 304 4.00 -16.68 -8.11
CA ALA A 304 4.19 -17.85 -8.96
C ALA A 304 5.66 -18.01 -9.36
N GLY A 305 6.13 -19.25 -9.48
CA GLY A 305 7.50 -19.55 -9.85
C GLY A 305 8.51 -19.36 -8.71
N PHE A 306 8.10 -19.56 -7.47
CA PHE A 306 9.04 -19.64 -6.34
C PHE A 306 10.06 -20.77 -6.56
N PRO A 307 11.36 -20.63 -6.20
CA PRO A 307 12.43 -21.57 -6.59
C PRO A 307 12.15 -23.05 -6.38
N THR A 308 11.40 -23.43 -5.36
CA THR A 308 11.06 -24.84 -5.05
C THR A 308 9.70 -25.28 -5.60
N GLU A 309 9.01 -24.43 -6.37
CA GLU A 309 7.67 -24.70 -6.92
C GLU A 309 7.73 -25.74 -8.07
N SER A 310 7.25 -26.95 -7.81
CA SER A 310 7.06 -27.99 -8.83
C SER A 310 5.80 -27.74 -9.68
N GLU A 311 5.58 -28.55 -10.72
CA GLU A 311 4.34 -28.50 -11.51
C GLU A 311 3.11 -28.89 -10.65
N GLU A 312 3.27 -29.83 -9.71
CA GLU A 312 2.22 -30.23 -8.78
C GLU A 312 1.88 -29.10 -7.79
N ASP A 313 2.89 -28.37 -7.31
CA ASP A 313 2.71 -27.21 -6.44
C ASP A 313 1.99 -26.08 -7.18
N PHE A 314 2.36 -25.82 -8.44
CA PHE A 314 1.68 -24.84 -9.28
C PHE A 314 0.22 -25.25 -9.57
N ALA A 315 -0.05 -26.55 -9.81
CA ALA A 315 -1.40 -27.04 -9.96
C ALA A 315 -2.25 -26.84 -8.67
N GLU A 316 -1.67 -26.96 -7.48
CA GLU A 316 -2.36 -26.63 -6.22
C GLU A 316 -2.66 -25.12 -6.11
N LEU A 317 -1.78 -24.25 -6.63
CA LEU A 317 -2.01 -22.81 -6.69
C LEU A 317 -3.19 -22.48 -7.61
N CYS A 318 -3.24 -23.07 -8.82
CA CYS A 318 -4.37 -22.93 -9.74
C CYS A 318 -5.68 -23.36 -9.09
N LYS A 319 -5.71 -24.53 -8.43
CA LYS A 319 -6.90 -25.03 -7.71
C LYS A 319 -7.37 -24.07 -6.61
N LEU A 320 -6.45 -23.41 -5.89
CA LEU A 320 -6.84 -22.42 -4.88
C LEU A 320 -7.64 -21.28 -5.51
N VAL A 321 -7.17 -20.74 -6.63
CA VAL A 321 -7.81 -19.62 -7.32
C VAL A 321 -9.22 -20.03 -7.80
N GLU A 322 -9.34 -21.21 -8.42
CA GLU A 322 -10.62 -21.76 -8.89
C GLU A 322 -11.61 -22.05 -7.75
N GLU A 323 -11.11 -22.56 -6.60
CA GLU A 323 -11.93 -22.97 -5.45
C GLU A 323 -12.38 -21.76 -4.63
N VAL A 324 -11.46 -20.85 -4.30
CA VAL A 324 -11.78 -19.70 -3.43
C VAL A 324 -12.49 -18.60 -4.20
N ARG A 325 -12.12 -18.39 -5.49
CA ARG A 325 -12.67 -17.31 -6.31
C ARG A 325 -12.58 -15.98 -5.59
N PHE A 326 -11.34 -15.51 -5.41
CA PHE A 326 -11.07 -14.22 -4.77
C PHE A 326 -11.73 -13.08 -5.57
N ASP A 327 -12.28 -12.11 -4.87
CA ASP A 327 -12.93 -10.95 -5.50
C ASP A 327 -11.89 -10.01 -6.12
N ARG A 328 -10.72 -9.92 -5.49
CA ARG A 328 -9.54 -9.18 -5.97
C ARG A 328 -8.30 -10.06 -5.84
N LEU A 329 -7.48 -10.17 -6.88
CA LEU A 329 -6.24 -10.95 -6.84
C LEU A 329 -5.18 -10.32 -7.73
N GLY A 330 -3.97 -10.19 -7.19
CA GLY A 330 -2.77 -9.91 -7.95
C GLY A 330 -1.81 -11.09 -7.87
N CYS A 331 -1.24 -11.51 -9.00
CA CYS A 331 -0.20 -12.53 -9.04
C CYS A 331 1.08 -11.97 -9.65
N PHE A 332 2.19 -12.14 -8.92
CA PHE A 332 3.51 -11.71 -9.36
C PHE A 332 4.37 -12.92 -9.68
N ALA A 333 5.16 -12.82 -10.76
CA ALA A 333 6.29 -13.72 -10.94
C ALA A 333 7.29 -13.51 -9.79
N TYR A 334 7.84 -14.59 -9.24
CA TYR A 334 8.83 -14.47 -8.18
C TYR A 334 10.01 -13.59 -8.64
N SER A 335 10.35 -12.60 -7.84
CA SER A 335 11.52 -11.73 -8.01
C SER A 335 12.64 -12.21 -7.11
N GLN A 336 13.81 -12.51 -7.68
CA GLN A 336 15.00 -12.89 -6.93
C GLN A 336 15.60 -11.66 -6.26
N GLU A 337 15.44 -11.56 -4.95
CA GLU A 337 15.92 -10.42 -4.18
C GLU A 337 17.20 -10.76 -3.43
N GLU A 338 18.27 -10.02 -3.70
CA GLU A 338 19.58 -10.19 -3.07
C GLU A 338 19.47 -10.22 -1.54
N ASP A 339 20.38 -10.97 -0.90
CA ASP A 339 20.45 -11.13 0.55
C ASP A 339 19.22 -11.78 1.17
N THR A 340 18.35 -12.41 0.38
CA THR A 340 17.23 -13.20 0.88
C THR A 340 17.54 -14.69 0.76
N PRO A 341 17.05 -15.54 1.71
CA PRO A 341 17.30 -16.99 1.64
C PRO A 341 16.86 -17.66 0.33
N ALA A 342 15.76 -17.17 -0.28
CA ALA A 342 15.25 -17.72 -1.53
C ALA A 342 16.12 -17.38 -2.74
N ALA A 343 16.93 -16.31 -2.66
CA ALA A 343 17.85 -15.94 -3.75
C ALA A 343 18.99 -16.96 -3.92
N GLU A 344 19.35 -17.70 -2.85
CA GLU A 344 20.41 -18.69 -2.85
C GLU A 344 19.98 -20.06 -3.41
N LEU A 345 18.68 -20.23 -3.67
CA LEU A 345 18.13 -21.47 -4.22
C LEU A 345 18.32 -21.51 -5.75
N GLU A 346 18.23 -22.73 -6.32
CA GLU A 346 18.21 -22.91 -7.77
C GLU A 346 16.95 -22.24 -8.35
N GLN A 347 17.13 -21.28 -9.25
CA GLN A 347 16.08 -20.45 -9.75
C GLN A 347 15.31 -21.10 -10.92
N ILE A 348 13.98 -21.00 -10.88
CA ILE A 348 13.13 -21.32 -12.03
C ILE A 348 13.38 -20.25 -13.13
N PRO A 349 13.49 -20.66 -14.41
CA PRO A 349 13.67 -19.70 -15.53
C PRO A 349 12.61 -18.58 -15.52
N GLU A 350 13.01 -17.36 -15.81
CA GLU A 350 12.14 -16.19 -15.77
C GLU A 350 10.89 -16.35 -16.63
N GLU A 351 11.05 -16.90 -17.84
CA GLU A 351 9.94 -17.16 -18.76
C GLU A 351 8.87 -18.06 -18.13
N VAL A 352 9.30 -19.11 -17.39
CA VAL A 352 8.38 -20.02 -16.69
C VAL A 352 7.67 -19.29 -15.55
N ARG A 353 8.39 -18.49 -14.76
CA ARG A 353 7.82 -17.70 -13.68
C ARG A 353 6.75 -16.73 -14.18
N ARG A 354 7.06 -15.99 -15.25
CA ARG A 354 6.13 -15.05 -15.89
C ARG A 354 4.90 -15.77 -16.45
N ARG A 355 5.11 -16.88 -17.17
CA ARG A 355 3.99 -17.65 -17.75
C ARG A 355 3.07 -18.22 -16.67
N ARG A 356 3.61 -18.71 -15.53
CA ARG A 356 2.79 -19.17 -14.40
C ARG A 356 1.97 -18.02 -13.80
N ALA A 357 2.55 -16.84 -13.61
CA ALA A 357 1.81 -15.68 -13.13
C ALA A 357 0.68 -15.27 -14.09
N GLU A 358 0.93 -15.26 -15.42
CA GLU A 358 -0.10 -15.01 -16.43
C GLU A 358 -1.26 -16.00 -16.34
N ILE A 359 -0.96 -17.31 -16.22
CA ILE A 359 -1.99 -18.36 -16.10
C ILE A 359 -2.88 -18.10 -14.87
N ILE A 360 -2.29 -17.73 -13.72
CA ILE A 360 -3.06 -17.39 -12.53
C ILE A 360 -3.97 -16.19 -12.78
N MET A 361 -3.48 -15.16 -13.47
CA MET A 361 -4.30 -13.98 -13.80
C MET A 361 -5.40 -14.32 -14.81
N GLU A 362 -5.13 -15.18 -15.79
CA GLU A 362 -6.15 -15.71 -16.72
C GLU A 362 -7.28 -16.46 -15.95
N LEU A 363 -6.92 -17.32 -14.97
CA LEU A 363 -7.90 -18.02 -14.13
C LEU A 363 -8.71 -17.03 -13.27
N GLN A 364 -8.09 -16.00 -12.73
CA GLN A 364 -8.75 -14.99 -11.91
C GLN A 364 -9.77 -14.15 -12.69
N MET A 365 -9.56 -13.92 -13.98
CA MET A 365 -10.47 -13.10 -14.80
C MET A 365 -11.92 -13.54 -14.68
N SER A 366 -12.19 -14.87 -14.72
CA SER A 366 -13.56 -15.41 -14.58
C SER A 366 -14.19 -15.05 -13.22
N ALA A 367 -13.40 -15.11 -12.14
CA ALA A 367 -13.90 -14.77 -10.80
C ALA A 367 -14.17 -13.27 -10.67
N ALA A 368 -13.31 -12.44 -11.25
CA ALA A 368 -13.43 -10.98 -11.21
C ALA A 368 -14.64 -10.50 -12.03
N PHE A 369 -14.88 -11.06 -13.22
CA PHE A 369 -16.08 -10.75 -14.00
C PHE A 369 -17.35 -11.18 -13.29
N ASP A 370 -17.41 -12.40 -12.75
CA ASP A 370 -18.57 -12.85 -11.98
C ASP A 370 -18.81 -11.99 -10.72
N PHE A 371 -17.74 -11.44 -10.12
CA PHE A 371 -17.88 -10.51 -9.01
C PHE A 371 -18.49 -9.18 -9.47
N ALA A 372 -17.98 -8.60 -10.56
CA ALA A 372 -18.51 -7.37 -11.14
C ALA A 372 -19.98 -7.53 -11.56
N ASP A 373 -20.32 -8.63 -12.27
CA ASP A 373 -21.68 -8.93 -12.69
C ASP A 373 -22.66 -9.04 -11.51
N ARG A 374 -22.23 -9.63 -10.37
CA ARG A 374 -23.05 -9.70 -9.15
C ARG A 374 -23.33 -8.34 -8.52
N CYS A 375 -22.56 -7.30 -8.87
CA CYS A 375 -22.82 -5.95 -8.42
C CYS A 375 -23.94 -5.27 -9.20
N THR A 376 -24.25 -5.70 -10.43
CA THR A 376 -25.31 -5.16 -11.27
C THR A 376 -26.67 -5.28 -10.57
N GLY A 377 -27.43 -4.20 -10.55
CA GLY A 377 -28.70 -4.06 -9.84
C GLY A 377 -28.59 -3.73 -8.35
N ARG A 378 -27.37 -3.74 -7.78
CA ARG A 378 -27.13 -3.28 -6.40
C ARG A 378 -26.98 -1.77 -6.36
N THR A 379 -27.36 -1.19 -5.23
CA THR A 379 -27.02 0.20 -4.92
C THR A 379 -25.81 0.18 -3.99
N LEU A 380 -24.73 0.78 -4.42
CA LEU A 380 -23.50 0.91 -3.64
C LEU A 380 -23.34 2.35 -3.17
N GLU A 381 -22.82 2.53 -1.97
CA GLU A 381 -22.34 3.82 -1.53
C GLU A 381 -20.95 4.05 -2.15
N VAL A 382 -20.78 5.14 -2.89
CA VAL A 382 -19.57 5.47 -3.63
C VAL A 382 -19.00 6.79 -3.11
N LEU A 383 -17.76 6.79 -2.69
CA LEU A 383 -16.97 7.99 -2.45
C LEU A 383 -16.57 8.56 -3.80
N ALA A 384 -17.19 9.67 -4.20
CA ALA A 384 -16.89 10.35 -5.46
C ALA A 384 -15.50 10.99 -5.37
N GLU A 385 -14.64 10.72 -6.36
CA GLU A 385 -13.25 11.19 -6.36
C GLU A 385 -12.95 12.19 -7.45
N GLY A 386 -13.78 12.25 -8.50
CA GLY A 386 -13.58 13.21 -9.56
C GLY A 386 -14.54 13.04 -10.74
N TRP A 387 -14.17 13.72 -11.82
CA TRP A 387 -14.88 13.72 -13.09
C TRP A 387 -13.87 13.55 -14.23
N GLU A 388 -14.12 12.60 -15.11
CA GLU A 388 -13.31 12.39 -16.32
C GLU A 388 -14.21 11.85 -17.45
N ASP A 389 -13.92 12.17 -18.69
CA ASP A 389 -14.58 11.70 -19.91
C ASP A 389 -16.12 11.77 -19.89
N GLY A 390 -16.70 12.77 -19.19
CA GLY A 390 -18.14 12.97 -19.14
C GLY A 390 -18.87 12.15 -18.07
N GLN A 391 -18.16 11.53 -17.13
CA GLN A 391 -18.70 10.74 -16.04
C GLN A 391 -17.99 11.09 -14.72
N TYR A 392 -18.69 10.92 -13.61
CA TYR A 392 -18.07 10.87 -12.29
C TYR A 392 -17.37 9.53 -12.09
N TYR A 393 -16.30 9.52 -11.32
CA TYR A 393 -15.67 8.30 -10.86
C TYR A 393 -15.43 8.33 -9.35
N GLY A 394 -15.32 7.16 -8.77
CA GLY A 394 -15.06 7.02 -7.34
C GLY A 394 -14.86 5.57 -6.95
N ARG A 395 -14.90 5.32 -5.65
CA ARG A 395 -14.72 3.96 -5.07
C ARG A 395 -15.86 3.64 -4.11
N SER A 396 -16.19 2.36 -4.05
CA SER A 396 -17.05 1.82 -3.01
C SER A 396 -16.23 1.23 -1.85
N TYR A 397 -16.91 0.71 -0.82
CA TYR A 397 -16.22 -0.04 0.24
C TYR A 397 -15.43 -1.24 -0.30
N MET A 398 -15.74 -1.70 -1.50
CA MET A 398 -15.13 -2.86 -2.15
C MET A 398 -13.77 -2.57 -2.79
N ASP A 399 -13.35 -1.30 -2.81
CA ASP A 399 -12.18 -0.87 -3.58
C ASP A 399 -11.21 -0.08 -2.70
N ALA A 400 -10.00 -0.61 -2.52
CA ALA A 400 -8.94 0.07 -1.80
C ALA A 400 -8.33 1.18 -2.69
N PRO A 401 -7.97 2.36 -2.13
CA PRO A 401 -7.36 3.44 -2.89
C PRO A 401 -6.10 2.97 -3.64
N ASP A 402 -5.91 3.47 -4.86
CA ASP A 402 -4.73 3.27 -5.73
C ASP A 402 -4.45 1.82 -6.15
N ILE A 403 -5.24 0.84 -5.71
CA ILE A 403 -4.94 -0.59 -5.90
C ILE A 403 -6.05 -1.30 -6.67
N ASP A 404 -7.32 -1.01 -6.36
CA ASP A 404 -8.46 -1.71 -6.93
C ASP A 404 -9.15 -0.90 -8.04
N THR A 405 -10.33 -1.32 -8.43
CA THR A 405 -11.12 -0.80 -9.54
C THR A 405 -11.91 0.45 -9.16
N ARG A 406 -12.56 1.07 -10.15
CA ARG A 406 -13.38 2.25 -9.98
C ARG A 406 -14.86 1.98 -10.24
N VAL A 407 -15.69 2.87 -9.74
CA VAL A 407 -17.10 2.97 -10.08
C VAL A 407 -17.28 4.24 -10.90
N TYR A 408 -17.62 4.11 -12.19
CA TYR A 408 -17.99 5.21 -13.06
C TYR A 408 -19.49 5.41 -13.02
N PHE A 409 -19.95 6.65 -12.91
CA PHE A 409 -21.39 6.90 -12.81
C PHE A 409 -21.81 8.26 -13.37
N THR A 410 -23.08 8.33 -13.80
CA THR A 410 -23.72 9.57 -14.19
C THR A 410 -24.59 10.09 -13.04
N SER A 411 -24.83 11.39 -13.01
CA SER A 411 -25.74 12.05 -12.06
C SER A 411 -26.46 13.20 -12.73
N GLU A 412 -27.73 13.46 -12.34
CA GLU A 412 -28.45 14.67 -12.70
C GLU A 412 -28.03 15.86 -11.84
N ASP A 413 -27.58 15.59 -10.60
CA ASP A 413 -27.07 16.59 -9.69
C ASP A 413 -25.54 16.74 -9.85
N GLU A 414 -25.02 17.91 -9.54
CA GLU A 414 -23.57 18.14 -9.41
C GLU A 414 -23.06 17.44 -8.14
N ILE A 415 -21.98 16.66 -8.28
CA ILE A 415 -21.37 15.88 -7.18
C ILE A 415 -20.02 16.48 -6.84
N GLU A 416 -19.87 16.90 -5.60
CA GLU A 416 -18.60 17.39 -5.06
C GLU A 416 -17.67 16.20 -4.77
N PRO A 417 -16.40 16.21 -5.21
CA PRO A 417 -15.41 15.22 -4.82
C PRO A 417 -15.27 15.12 -3.29
N GLY A 418 -15.12 13.91 -2.78
CA GLY A 418 -15.14 13.61 -1.34
C GLY A 418 -16.54 13.29 -0.78
N SER A 419 -17.61 13.41 -1.60
CA SER A 419 -18.98 13.09 -1.19
C SER A 419 -19.28 11.60 -1.32
N TYR A 420 -20.09 11.05 -0.41
CA TYR A 420 -20.64 9.71 -0.50
C TYR A 420 -21.99 9.72 -1.22
N VAL A 421 -22.09 8.96 -2.29
CA VAL A 421 -23.24 8.99 -3.19
C VAL A 421 -23.82 7.57 -3.37
N PRO A 422 -25.14 7.35 -3.19
CA PRO A 422 -25.75 6.07 -3.52
C PRO A 422 -25.82 5.91 -5.05
N VAL A 423 -25.10 4.94 -5.60
CA VAL A 423 -25.03 4.64 -7.03
C VAL A 423 -25.68 3.29 -7.31
N LEU A 424 -26.68 3.28 -8.18
CA LEU A 424 -27.25 2.04 -8.72
C LEU A 424 -26.31 1.53 -9.83
N ILE A 425 -25.73 0.36 -9.63
CA ILE A 425 -24.87 -0.27 -10.63
C ILE A 425 -25.75 -0.85 -11.73
N THR A 426 -25.50 -0.45 -12.97
CA THR A 426 -26.30 -0.82 -14.14
C THR A 426 -25.56 -1.71 -15.12
N ASP A 427 -24.23 -1.65 -15.15
CA ASP A 427 -23.37 -2.36 -16.08
C ASP A 427 -21.94 -2.50 -15.53
N THR A 428 -21.07 -3.16 -16.29
CA THR A 428 -19.65 -3.33 -15.99
C THR A 428 -18.81 -3.04 -17.24
N ASP A 429 -17.59 -2.52 -17.05
CA ASP A 429 -16.57 -2.39 -18.10
C ASP A 429 -15.28 -3.06 -17.64
N GLY A 430 -15.07 -4.29 -18.07
CA GLY A 430 -13.94 -5.11 -17.57
C GLY A 430 -14.09 -5.40 -16.08
N TYR A 431 -13.25 -4.76 -15.27
CA TYR A 431 -13.27 -4.89 -13.81
C TYR A 431 -13.97 -3.71 -13.12
N ASP A 432 -14.20 -2.62 -13.83
CA ASP A 432 -14.85 -1.42 -13.31
C ASP A 432 -16.37 -1.54 -13.33
N LEU A 433 -17.02 -0.83 -12.44
CA LEU A 433 -18.49 -0.79 -12.34
C LEU A 433 -19.02 0.48 -12.99
N ILE A 434 -20.17 0.36 -13.65
CA ILE A 434 -20.89 1.48 -14.27
C ILE A 434 -22.23 1.65 -13.61
N GLY A 435 -22.63 2.89 -13.31
CA GLY A 435 -23.88 3.15 -12.64
C GLY A 435 -24.49 4.52 -12.85
N MET A 436 -25.54 4.78 -12.08
CA MET A 436 -26.24 6.06 -11.98
C MET A 436 -26.43 6.43 -10.52
N ALA A 437 -26.09 7.66 -10.17
CA ALA A 437 -26.42 8.21 -8.87
C ALA A 437 -27.93 8.25 -8.67
N LYS A 438 -28.41 7.82 -7.50
CA LYS A 438 -29.82 7.98 -7.13
C LYS A 438 -30.09 9.42 -6.71
N ALA A 439 -31.23 9.97 -7.15
CA ALA A 439 -31.70 11.27 -6.69
C ALA A 439 -31.87 11.28 -5.15
N LYS A 440 -31.61 12.41 -4.52
CA LYS A 440 -31.71 12.58 -3.05
C LYS A 440 -33.12 12.28 -2.46
N GLU A 441 -34.15 12.17 -3.28
CA GLU A 441 -35.54 11.88 -2.82
C GLU A 441 -35.84 10.38 -2.66
N ASP A 442 -35.03 9.48 -3.24
CA ASP A 442 -35.28 8.02 -3.19
C ASP A 442 -34.64 7.31 -1.97
N THR A 443 -34.11 8.07 -1.02
CA THR A 443 -33.40 7.55 0.16
C THR A 443 -34.29 7.61 1.44
N LYS A 444 -35.59 7.24 1.34
CA LYS A 444 -36.48 7.11 2.51
C LYS A 444 -36.81 5.69 2.86
#